data_891734f29c529c5b99cdad7ef3b8fcdb
#
_entry.id   891734f29c529c5b99cdad7ef3b8fcdb
#
_cell.length_a   1.000
_cell.length_b   1.000
_cell.length_c   1.000
_cell.angle_alpha   90.00
_cell.angle_beta   90.00
_cell.angle_gamma   90.00
#
_symmetry.space_group_name_H-M   'P 1'
#
loop_
_entity.id
_entity.type
_entity.pdbx_description
1 polymer ?
#
loop_
_entity_poly.entity_id
_entity_poly.type
_entity_poly.pdbx_seq_one_letter_code
_entity_poly.pdbx_strand_id
1 'polypeptide(L)'
;LFSREHLYIAMCLLISIKIALSGMTMASYLGYKCRNKNNLLIIPFAVAYALSNYVIGYSWNLMWMDCILILPLIMQGFEQMMEDGSNYRLYTLSLFYGLLCNYYICFMICVFLVLQFILTNHKNIYKGAEDTLRFAGTSVMAAAMSAFLLIPAYIGINTTASATRHFPKWEWYGSIWDMIKQMFVLTEPIKSQQFDGGVGPRCGHTADRNIYFQYKDQMVREA
;
A
#
# COMPACT_ATOMS: atom_id res chain seq x y z
N LEU A 1 15.16 5.64 -28.25
CA LEU A 1 15.59 6.27 -27.03
C LEU A 1 14.93 7.64 -26.96
N PHE A 2 14.06 7.83 -25.97
CA PHE A 2 13.21 9.00 -25.82
C PHE A 2 14.03 10.21 -25.35
N SER A 3 13.72 11.42 -25.85
CA SER A 3 14.26 12.66 -25.30
C SER A 3 13.72 12.89 -23.88
N ARG A 4 14.39 13.70 -23.07
CA ARG A 4 13.96 13.98 -21.68
C ARG A 4 12.54 14.53 -21.58
N GLU A 5 12.11 15.32 -22.57
CA GLU A 5 10.77 15.89 -22.65
C GLU A 5 9.70 14.81 -22.86
N HIS A 6 9.94 13.86 -23.75
CA HIS A 6 9.03 12.73 -23.98
C HIS A 6 8.91 11.81 -22.76
N LEU A 7 9.99 11.64 -21.98
CA LEU A 7 9.96 10.87 -20.76
C LEU A 7 9.04 11.51 -19.71
N TYR A 8 9.11 12.83 -19.56
CA TYR A 8 8.26 13.56 -18.62
C TYR A 8 6.77 13.42 -18.99
N ILE A 9 6.44 13.60 -20.27
CA ILE A 9 5.06 13.44 -20.78
C ILE A 9 4.57 12.00 -20.54
N ALA A 10 5.41 11.00 -20.82
CA ALA A 10 5.07 9.60 -20.59
C ALA A 10 4.79 9.29 -19.11
N MET A 11 5.58 9.86 -18.19
CA MET A 11 5.36 9.72 -16.75
C MET A 11 4.03 10.36 -16.31
N CYS A 12 3.71 11.55 -16.77
CA CYS A 12 2.44 12.23 -16.48
C CYS A 12 1.24 11.42 -17.00
N LEU A 13 1.33 10.87 -18.20
CA LEU A 13 0.31 10.03 -18.79
C LEU A 13 0.12 8.73 -17.98
N LEU A 14 1.20 8.07 -17.58
CA LEU A 14 1.16 6.87 -16.75
C LEU A 14 0.47 7.12 -15.41
N ILE A 15 0.82 8.21 -14.72
CA ILE A 15 0.19 8.59 -13.46
C ILE A 15 -1.32 8.81 -13.67
N SER A 16 -1.70 9.58 -14.70
CA SER A 16 -3.09 9.87 -15.02
C SER A 16 -3.90 8.60 -15.31
N ILE A 17 -3.33 7.67 -16.08
CA ILE A 17 -3.95 6.39 -16.38
C ILE A 17 -4.13 5.55 -15.10
N LYS A 18 -3.13 5.49 -14.22
CA LYS A 18 -3.22 4.75 -12.96
C LYS A 18 -4.28 5.32 -12.02
N ILE A 19 -4.40 6.65 -11.94
CA ILE A 19 -5.46 7.31 -11.17
C ILE A 19 -6.83 6.96 -11.75
N ALA A 20 -7.02 7.05 -13.06
CA ALA A 20 -8.28 6.69 -13.70
C ALA A 20 -8.66 5.22 -13.46
N LEU A 21 -7.70 4.30 -13.62
CA LEU A 21 -7.90 2.88 -13.39
C LEU A 21 -8.22 2.58 -11.92
N SER A 22 -7.63 3.28 -10.95
CA SER A 22 -7.96 3.09 -9.53
C SER A 22 -9.39 3.49 -9.22
N GLY A 23 -9.90 4.54 -9.84
CA GLY A 23 -11.32 4.91 -9.77
C GLY A 23 -12.24 3.86 -10.39
N MET A 24 -11.86 3.30 -11.54
CA MET A 24 -12.63 2.24 -12.21
C MET A 24 -12.70 0.96 -11.39
N THR A 25 -11.59 0.52 -10.79
CA THR A 25 -11.57 -0.68 -9.94
C THR A 25 -12.40 -0.48 -8.69
N MET A 26 -12.36 0.72 -8.08
CA MET A 26 -13.20 1.06 -6.94
C MET A 26 -14.68 1.12 -7.32
N ALA A 27 -15.03 1.67 -8.48
CA ALA A 27 -16.40 1.68 -8.98
C ALA A 27 -16.93 0.25 -9.22
N SER A 28 -16.10 -0.65 -9.74
CA SER A 28 -16.42 -2.08 -9.91
C SER A 28 -16.73 -2.75 -8.56
N TYR A 29 -15.86 -2.54 -7.57
CA TYR A 29 -16.05 -3.08 -6.23
C TYR A 29 -17.33 -2.56 -5.55
N LEU A 30 -17.55 -1.23 -5.60
CA LEU A 30 -18.75 -0.62 -5.03
C LEU A 30 -20.02 -1.07 -5.76
N GLY A 31 -19.98 -1.23 -7.09
CA GLY A 31 -21.08 -1.77 -7.87
C GLY A 31 -21.47 -3.19 -7.46
N TYR A 32 -20.48 -4.01 -7.16
CA TYR A 32 -20.69 -5.33 -6.58
C TYR A 32 -21.29 -5.24 -5.17
N LYS A 33 -20.70 -4.45 -4.29
CA LYS A 33 -21.11 -4.33 -2.88
C LYS A 33 -22.51 -3.77 -2.69
N CYS A 34 -22.87 -2.77 -3.47
CA CYS A 34 -24.19 -2.14 -3.40
C CYS A 34 -25.29 -2.93 -4.13
N ARG A 35 -24.95 -4.06 -4.79
CA ARG A 35 -25.88 -4.85 -5.62
C ARG A 35 -26.69 -4.04 -6.65
N ASN A 36 -26.36 -2.78 -6.85
CA ASN A 36 -27.05 -1.86 -7.75
C ASN A 36 -26.03 -1.03 -8.53
N LYS A 37 -25.76 -1.45 -9.76
CA LYS A 37 -24.82 -0.76 -10.66
C LYS A 37 -25.26 0.64 -11.07
N ASN A 38 -26.53 0.94 -10.93
CA ASN A 38 -27.10 2.25 -11.30
C ASN A 38 -27.14 3.25 -10.13
N ASN A 39 -26.52 2.93 -9.00
CA ASN A 39 -26.47 3.83 -7.87
C ASN A 39 -25.50 4.99 -8.16
N LEU A 40 -26.05 6.19 -8.32
CA LEU A 40 -25.29 7.40 -8.63
C LEU A 40 -24.22 7.72 -7.56
N LEU A 41 -24.40 7.23 -6.33
CA LEU A 41 -23.45 7.42 -5.23
C LEU A 41 -22.12 6.66 -5.45
N ILE A 42 -22.07 5.67 -6.34
CA ILE A 42 -20.83 4.96 -6.68
C ILE A 42 -19.78 5.91 -7.25
N ILE A 43 -20.20 6.87 -8.08
CA ILE A 43 -19.29 7.79 -8.77
C ILE A 43 -18.51 8.66 -7.79
N PRO A 44 -19.12 9.41 -6.86
CA PRO A 44 -18.37 10.27 -5.95
C PRO A 44 -17.44 9.48 -5.03
N PHE A 45 -17.82 8.29 -4.57
CA PHE A 45 -16.93 7.45 -3.75
C PHE A 45 -15.75 6.88 -4.55
N ALA A 46 -15.97 6.48 -5.80
CA ALA A 46 -14.89 6.03 -6.67
C ALA A 46 -13.90 7.17 -7.00
N VAL A 47 -14.41 8.38 -7.24
CA VAL A 47 -13.58 9.58 -7.45
C VAL A 47 -12.83 9.96 -6.18
N ALA A 48 -13.49 9.92 -5.01
CA ALA A 48 -12.84 10.20 -3.73
C ALA A 48 -11.70 9.22 -3.44
N TYR A 49 -11.85 7.95 -3.80
CA TYR A 49 -10.79 6.96 -3.70
C TYR A 49 -9.61 7.28 -4.65
N ALA A 50 -9.91 7.52 -5.93
CA ALA A 50 -8.92 7.83 -6.96
C ALA A 50 -8.13 9.12 -6.67
N LEU A 51 -8.77 10.11 -6.07
CA LEU A 51 -8.19 11.40 -5.70
C LEU A 51 -7.91 11.50 -4.19
N SER A 52 -7.72 10.37 -3.52
CA SER A 52 -7.36 10.37 -2.10
C SER A 52 -6.03 11.09 -1.88
N ASN A 53 -5.86 11.65 -0.69
CA ASN A 53 -4.63 12.38 -0.33
C ASN A 53 -3.37 11.52 -0.52
N TYR A 54 -3.46 10.22 -0.27
CA TYR A 54 -2.37 9.29 -0.52
C TYR A 54 -1.99 9.23 -2.00
N VAL A 55 -2.96 9.08 -2.90
CA VAL A 55 -2.70 9.00 -4.35
C VAL A 55 -2.09 10.30 -4.87
N ILE A 56 -2.63 11.45 -4.44
CA ILE A 56 -2.11 12.77 -4.87
C ILE A 56 -0.72 13.02 -4.29
N GLY A 57 -0.52 12.78 -3.00
CA GLY A 57 0.72 13.07 -2.30
C GLY A 57 1.89 12.15 -2.70
N TYR A 58 1.59 10.91 -3.08
CA TYR A 58 2.60 9.89 -3.44
C TYR A 58 2.55 9.47 -4.92
N SER A 59 1.91 10.25 -5.78
CA SER A 59 1.79 9.98 -7.22
C SER A 59 3.14 9.82 -7.94
N TRP A 60 4.21 10.40 -7.41
CA TRP A 60 5.58 10.23 -7.91
C TRP A 60 6.11 8.80 -7.72
N ASN A 61 5.55 8.02 -6.77
CA ASN A 61 5.95 6.64 -6.53
C ASN A 61 5.05 5.65 -7.28
N LEU A 62 5.34 5.48 -8.55
CA LEU A 62 4.53 4.68 -9.49
C LEU A 62 4.31 3.23 -9.06
N MET A 63 5.28 2.62 -8.36
CA MET A 63 5.17 1.23 -7.91
C MET A 63 4.14 1.04 -6.79
N TRP A 64 3.90 2.06 -5.97
CA TRP A 64 2.91 1.99 -4.90
C TRP A 64 1.49 2.15 -5.44
N MET A 65 1.33 2.93 -6.51
CA MET A 65 0.03 3.16 -7.13
C MET A 65 -0.58 1.87 -7.71
N ASP A 66 0.21 0.92 -8.17
CA ASP A 66 -0.29 -0.36 -8.69
C ASP A 66 -1.00 -1.17 -7.60
N CYS A 67 -0.47 -1.15 -6.38
CA CYS A 67 -1.11 -1.83 -5.25
C CYS A 67 -2.43 -1.16 -4.84
N ILE A 68 -2.52 0.17 -4.93
CA ILE A 68 -3.76 0.90 -4.67
C ILE A 68 -4.80 0.58 -5.75
N LEU A 69 -4.38 0.59 -7.01
CA LEU A 69 -5.23 0.27 -8.15
C LEU A 69 -5.85 -1.12 -8.02
N ILE A 70 -5.06 -2.12 -7.59
CA ILE A 70 -5.52 -3.50 -7.54
C ILE A 70 -6.28 -3.86 -6.26
N LEU A 71 -6.12 -3.08 -5.17
CA LEU A 71 -6.74 -3.35 -3.88
C LEU A 71 -8.27 -3.55 -3.94
N PRO A 72 -9.06 -2.72 -4.63
CA PRO A 72 -10.50 -2.94 -4.74
C PRO A 72 -10.86 -4.26 -5.42
N LEU A 73 -10.08 -4.71 -6.41
CA LEU A 73 -10.28 -5.99 -7.07
C LEU A 73 -9.91 -7.18 -6.17
N ILE A 74 -8.87 -7.05 -5.36
CA ILE A 74 -8.53 -8.05 -4.35
C ILE A 74 -9.69 -8.20 -3.36
N MET A 75 -10.22 -7.07 -2.86
CA MET A 75 -11.37 -7.06 -1.94
C MET A 75 -12.62 -7.66 -2.57
N GLN A 76 -12.92 -7.30 -3.82
CA GLN A 76 -14.05 -7.86 -4.56
C GLN A 76 -13.91 -9.38 -4.73
N GLY A 77 -12.74 -9.85 -5.13
CA GLY A 77 -12.47 -11.28 -5.29
C GLY A 77 -12.54 -12.02 -3.96
N PHE A 78 -12.02 -11.44 -2.87
CA PHE A 78 -12.09 -11.99 -1.53
C PHE A 78 -13.54 -12.15 -1.06
N GLU A 79 -14.38 -11.10 -1.17
CA GLU A 79 -15.77 -11.15 -0.76
C GLU A 79 -16.58 -12.17 -1.58
N GLN A 80 -16.40 -12.18 -2.92
CA GLN A 80 -17.06 -13.15 -3.78
C GLN A 80 -16.68 -14.60 -3.45
N MET A 81 -15.41 -14.83 -3.13
CA MET A 81 -14.93 -16.13 -2.72
C MET A 81 -15.53 -16.59 -1.37
N MET A 82 -15.72 -15.66 -0.44
CA MET A 82 -16.30 -15.95 0.89
C MET A 82 -17.83 -16.13 0.83
N GLU A 83 -18.54 -15.38 -0.04
CA GLU A 83 -20.00 -15.47 -0.16
C GLU A 83 -20.44 -16.77 -0.87
N ASP A 84 -19.94 -17.01 -2.08
CA ASP A 84 -20.44 -18.04 -2.99
C ASP A 84 -19.43 -19.16 -3.27
N GLY A 85 -18.20 -19.08 -2.77
CA GLY A 85 -17.10 -19.95 -3.14
C GLY A 85 -16.66 -19.81 -4.60
N SER A 86 -17.20 -18.84 -5.31
CA SER A 86 -16.91 -18.54 -6.72
C SER A 86 -15.78 -17.51 -6.83
N ASN A 87 -15.31 -17.29 -8.05
CA ASN A 87 -14.35 -16.21 -8.38
C ASN A 87 -13.02 -16.22 -7.61
N TYR A 88 -12.60 -17.38 -7.08
CA TYR A 88 -11.26 -17.56 -6.51
C TYR A 88 -10.15 -17.09 -7.48
N ARG A 89 -10.42 -17.12 -8.78
CA ARG A 89 -9.50 -16.66 -9.83
C ARG A 89 -9.26 -15.16 -9.75
N LEU A 90 -10.32 -14.37 -9.54
CA LEU A 90 -10.19 -12.90 -9.40
C LEU A 90 -9.32 -12.57 -8.20
N TYR A 91 -9.58 -13.20 -7.05
CA TYR A 91 -8.77 -13.00 -5.84
C TYR A 91 -7.31 -13.41 -6.07
N THR A 92 -7.06 -14.62 -6.57
CA THR A 92 -5.70 -15.13 -6.76
C THR A 92 -4.91 -14.30 -7.75
N LEU A 93 -5.49 -13.93 -8.90
CA LEU A 93 -4.80 -13.17 -9.94
C LEU A 93 -4.54 -11.72 -9.51
N SER A 94 -5.49 -11.08 -8.83
CA SER A 94 -5.31 -9.73 -8.34
C SER A 94 -4.27 -9.67 -7.22
N LEU A 95 -4.25 -10.64 -6.31
CA LEU A 95 -3.24 -10.75 -5.27
C LEU A 95 -1.85 -11.06 -5.86
N PHE A 96 -1.78 -11.97 -6.82
CA PHE A 96 -0.54 -12.26 -7.56
C PHE A 96 0.02 -11.00 -8.22
N TYR A 97 -0.82 -10.23 -8.93
CA TYR A 97 -0.40 -8.96 -9.54
C TYR A 97 0.12 -7.96 -8.50
N GLY A 98 -0.58 -7.82 -7.37
CA GLY A 98 -0.13 -6.96 -6.26
C GLY A 98 1.25 -7.35 -5.72
N LEU A 99 1.50 -8.66 -5.54
CA LEU A 99 2.80 -9.20 -5.10
C LEU A 99 3.92 -8.93 -6.11
N LEU A 100 3.60 -8.98 -7.42
CA LEU A 100 4.56 -8.65 -8.47
C LEU A 100 4.93 -7.17 -8.50
N CYS A 101 3.93 -6.30 -8.34
CA CYS A 101 4.16 -4.86 -8.42
C CYS A 101 4.93 -4.31 -7.23
N ASN A 102 4.54 -4.70 -6.01
CA ASN A 102 5.23 -4.27 -4.80
C ASN A 102 4.93 -5.23 -3.64
N TYR A 103 5.86 -6.13 -3.35
CA TYR A 103 5.71 -7.11 -2.29
C TYR A 103 5.55 -6.48 -0.90
N TYR A 104 6.17 -5.31 -0.64
CA TYR A 104 6.12 -4.62 0.65
C TYR A 104 4.71 -4.08 0.95
N ILE A 105 4.12 -3.35 0.01
CA ILE A 105 2.74 -2.83 0.15
C ILE A 105 1.74 -3.99 0.14
N CYS A 106 1.97 -4.99 -0.72
CA CYS A 106 1.09 -6.14 -0.79
C CYS A 106 1.12 -6.98 0.50
N PHE A 107 2.25 -7.03 1.22
CA PHE A 107 2.31 -7.63 2.55
C PHE A 107 1.34 -6.94 3.53
N MET A 108 1.28 -5.60 3.54
CA MET A 108 0.30 -4.86 4.35
C MET A 108 -1.15 -5.19 3.95
N ILE A 109 -1.40 -5.34 2.64
CA ILE A 109 -2.70 -5.80 2.13
C ILE A 109 -3.01 -7.20 2.64
N CYS A 110 -2.05 -8.12 2.63
CA CYS A 110 -2.24 -9.48 3.18
C CYS A 110 -2.60 -9.45 4.67
N VAL A 111 -1.93 -8.64 5.48
CA VAL A 111 -2.28 -8.46 6.91
C VAL A 111 -3.71 -7.95 7.05
N PHE A 112 -4.09 -6.95 6.25
CA PHE A 112 -5.46 -6.43 6.24
C PHE A 112 -6.49 -7.50 5.84
N LEU A 113 -6.20 -8.33 4.84
CA LEU A 113 -7.08 -9.44 4.42
C LEU A 113 -7.25 -10.49 5.51
N VAL A 114 -6.19 -10.81 6.25
CA VAL A 114 -6.27 -11.73 7.41
C VAL A 114 -7.18 -11.15 8.49
N LEU A 115 -7.03 -9.86 8.82
CA LEU A 115 -7.92 -9.20 9.78
C LEU A 115 -9.37 -9.18 9.29
N GLN A 116 -9.59 -8.86 8.02
CA GLN A 116 -10.92 -8.88 7.40
C GLN A 116 -11.53 -10.30 7.43
N PHE A 117 -10.73 -11.32 7.14
CA PHE A 117 -11.15 -12.72 7.23
C PHE A 117 -11.60 -13.10 8.66
N ILE A 118 -10.81 -12.74 9.67
CA ILE A 118 -11.13 -13.00 11.07
C ILE A 118 -12.45 -12.30 11.45
N LEU A 119 -12.63 -11.03 11.07
CA LEU A 119 -13.85 -10.27 11.37
C LEU A 119 -15.09 -10.82 10.65
N THR A 120 -14.93 -11.32 9.45
CA THR A 120 -16.04 -11.87 8.64
C THR A 120 -16.42 -13.27 9.13
N ASN A 121 -15.46 -14.09 9.49
CA ASN A 121 -15.66 -15.51 9.84
C ASN A 121 -16.07 -15.74 11.30
N HIS A 122 -16.01 -14.72 12.15
CA HIS A 122 -16.36 -14.83 13.56
C HIS A 122 -17.82 -15.27 13.80
N LYS A 123 -18.69 -15.19 12.79
CA LYS A 123 -20.14 -15.47 12.96
C LYS A 123 -20.56 -16.91 12.69
N ASN A 124 -19.73 -17.77 12.08
CA ASN A 124 -20.11 -19.14 11.70
C ASN A 124 -18.97 -20.16 11.83
N ILE A 125 -18.87 -20.80 12.98
CA ILE A 125 -17.81 -21.76 13.32
C ILE A 125 -17.79 -22.99 12.36
N TYR A 126 -18.92 -23.41 11.83
CA TYR A 126 -19.02 -24.62 10.98
C TYR A 126 -18.62 -24.41 9.51
N LYS A 127 -18.78 -23.22 8.98
CA LYS A 127 -18.21 -22.86 7.64
C LYS A 127 -16.73 -22.50 7.72
N GLY A 128 -16.22 -22.23 8.92
CA GLY A 128 -14.90 -21.69 9.14
C GLY A 128 -13.73 -22.52 8.60
N ALA A 129 -13.82 -23.85 8.65
CA ALA A 129 -12.72 -24.71 8.19
C ALA A 129 -12.57 -24.71 6.68
N GLU A 130 -13.69 -24.81 5.93
CA GLU A 130 -13.68 -24.79 4.47
C GLU A 130 -13.28 -23.43 3.92
N ASP A 131 -13.83 -22.36 4.48
CA ASP A 131 -13.49 -20.99 4.10
C ASP A 131 -12.02 -20.64 4.44
N THR A 132 -11.51 -21.15 5.57
CA THR A 132 -10.09 -21.01 5.92
C THR A 132 -9.20 -21.73 4.92
N LEU A 133 -9.55 -22.95 4.53
CA LEU A 133 -8.76 -23.72 3.55
C LEU A 133 -8.78 -23.05 2.17
N ARG A 134 -9.92 -22.51 1.74
CA ARG A 134 -10.02 -21.73 0.50
C ARG A 134 -9.17 -20.49 0.54
N PHE A 135 -9.31 -19.68 1.60
CA PHE A 135 -8.54 -18.46 1.76
C PHE A 135 -7.03 -18.71 1.79
N ALA A 136 -6.61 -19.68 2.62
CA ALA A 136 -5.20 -20.06 2.73
C ALA A 136 -4.68 -20.64 1.42
N GLY A 137 -5.41 -21.57 0.79
CA GLY A 137 -5.00 -22.21 -0.45
C GLY A 137 -4.85 -21.24 -1.62
N THR A 138 -5.80 -20.34 -1.81
CA THR A 138 -5.74 -19.32 -2.87
C THR A 138 -4.66 -18.27 -2.61
N SER A 139 -4.44 -17.88 -1.35
CA SER A 139 -3.35 -16.95 -0.98
C SER A 139 -1.97 -17.59 -1.18
N VAL A 140 -1.80 -18.85 -0.77
CA VAL A 140 -0.56 -19.61 -1.01
C VAL A 140 -0.33 -19.80 -2.51
N MET A 141 -1.37 -20.07 -3.28
CA MET A 141 -1.26 -20.19 -4.74
C MET A 141 -0.79 -18.88 -5.39
N ALA A 142 -1.32 -17.72 -4.97
CA ALA A 142 -0.86 -16.42 -5.44
C ALA A 142 0.60 -16.16 -5.07
N ALA A 143 1.00 -16.50 -3.83
CA ALA A 143 2.38 -16.38 -3.36
C ALA A 143 3.33 -17.34 -4.12
N ALA A 144 2.91 -18.59 -4.38
CA ALA A 144 3.69 -19.54 -5.15
C ALA A 144 3.92 -19.08 -6.59
N MET A 145 2.89 -18.51 -7.24
CA MET A 145 3.02 -17.92 -8.57
C MET A 145 4.02 -16.75 -8.59
N SER A 146 4.14 -15.97 -7.52
CA SER A 146 5.09 -14.86 -7.41
C SER A 146 6.43 -15.25 -6.77
N ALA A 147 6.66 -16.52 -6.47
CA ALA A 147 7.84 -17.01 -5.77
C ALA A 147 9.16 -16.67 -6.49
N PHE A 148 9.15 -16.63 -7.82
CA PHE A 148 10.33 -16.25 -8.62
C PHE A 148 10.83 -14.83 -8.33
N LEU A 149 9.97 -13.94 -7.83
CA LEU A 149 10.32 -12.59 -7.40
C LEU A 149 10.52 -12.53 -5.87
N LEU A 150 9.66 -13.21 -5.10
CA LEU A 150 9.69 -13.16 -3.64
C LEU A 150 10.94 -13.84 -3.07
N ILE A 151 11.41 -14.95 -3.65
CA ILE A 151 12.59 -15.68 -3.15
C ILE A 151 13.86 -14.84 -3.28
N PRO A 152 14.21 -14.27 -4.45
CA PRO A 152 15.37 -13.39 -4.55
C PRO A 152 15.25 -12.13 -3.69
N ALA A 153 14.05 -11.56 -3.56
CA ALA A 153 13.81 -10.40 -2.70
C ALA A 153 14.08 -10.74 -1.23
N TYR A 154 13.61 -11.89 -0.75
CA TYR A 154 13.87 -12.37 0.61
C TYR A 154 15.37 -12.59 0.88
N ILE A 155 16.07 -13.24 -0.05
CA ILE A 155 17.52 -13.44 0.04
C ILE A 155 18.23 -12.07 0.08
N GLY A 156 17.85 -11.14 -0.81
CA GLY A 156 18.40 -9.79 -0.85
C GLY A 156 18.22 -9.01 0.46
N ILE A 157 17.04 -9.08 1.08
CA ILE A 157 16.78 -8.43 2.37
C ILE A 157 17.70 -9.00 3.46
N ASN A 158 17.85 -10.31 3.52
CA ASN A 158 18.70 -10.98 4.53
C ASN A 158 20.19 -10.68 4.37
N THR A 159 20.66 -10.32 3.18
CA THR A 159 22.05 -9.95 2.91
C THR A 159 22.31 -8.45 3.12
N THR A 160 21.28 -7.65 3.34
CA THR A 160 21.39 -6.20 3.51
C THR A 160 21.68 -5.84 4.98
N ALA A 161 22.34 -4.72 5.22
CA ALA A 161 22.61 -4.19 6.57
C ALA A 161 21.32 -3.99 7.44
N SER A 162 20.14 -4.00 6.84
CA SER A 162 18.86 -3.99 7.54
C SER A 162 18.58 -5.28 8.32
N ALA A 163 19.15 -6.42 7.93
CA ALA A 163 18.97 -7.70 8.62
C ALA A 163 19.67 -7.73 10.00
N THR A 164 20.67 -6.88 10.20
CA THR A 164 21.41 -6.76 11.47
C THR A 164 20.81 -5.77 12.45
N ARG A 165 19.78 -5.02 12.04
CA ARG A 165 19.11 -4.07 12.94
C ARG A 165 18.14 -4.81 13.84
N HIS A 166 18.30 -4.63 15.16
CA HIS A 166 17.30 -5.08 16.13
C HIS A 166 15.94 -4.44 15.87
N PHE A 167 14.89 -5.21 16.15
CA PHE A 167 13.52 -4.70 16.06
C PHE A 167 13.41 -3.38 16.85
N PRO A 168 12.77 -2.32 16.29
CA PRO A 168 12.62 -1.05 16.99
C PRO A 168 11.90 -1.27 18.33
N LYS A 169 12.29 -0.52 19.35
CA LYS A 169 11.60 -0.55 20.64
C LYS A 169 10.14 -0.18 20.42
N TRP A 170 9.25 -0.84 21.17
CA TRP A 170 7.82 -0.55 21.15
C TRP A 170 7.56 0.80 21.82
N GLU A 171 7.67 1.87 21.06
CA GLU A 171 7.42 3.25 21.50
C GLU A 171 6.37 3.88 20.59
N TRP A 172 5.46 4.67 21.16
CA TRP A 172 4.51 5.46 20.38
C TRP A 172 5.23 6.66 19.76
N TYR A 173 5.43 6.62 18.44
CA TYR A 173 6.16 7.66 17.71
C TYR A 173 5.29 8.86 17.29
N GLY A 174 4.00 8.89 17.62
CA GLY A 174 3.12 9.97 17.23
C GLY A 174 1.75 9.92 17.89
N SER A 175 1.01 11.02 17.79
CA SER A 175 -0.38 11.07 18.23
C SER A 175 -1.31 10.42 17.20
N ILE A 176 -2.30 9.64 17.65
CA ILE A 176 -3.35 9.10 16.79
C ILE A 176 -4.07 10.22 16.02
N TRP A 177 -4.22 11.40 16.64
CA TRP A 177 -4.83 12.57 16.01
C TRP A 177 -4.01 13.09 14.82
N ASP A 178 -2.67 13.06 14.91
CA ASP A 178 -1.82 13.47 13.80
C ASP A 178 -1.88 12.47 12.64
N MET A 179 -2.04 11.17 12.93
CA MET A 179 -2.31 10.16 11.91
C MET A 179 -3.64 10.40 11.20
N ILE A 180 -4.70 10.71 11.95
CA ILE A 180 -6.01 11.02 11.39
C ILE A 180 -5.97 12.29 10.54
N LYS A 181 -5.32 13.35 11.02
CA LYS A 181 -5.15 14.60 10.25
C LYS A 181 -4.48 14.38 8.90
N GLN A 182 -3.48 13.49 8.83
CA GLN A 182 -2.79 13.17 7.58
C GLN A 182 -3.68 12.48 6.53
N MET A 183 -4.84 11.94 6.92
CA MET A 183 -5.79 11.34 5.99
C MET A 183 -6.67 12.39 5.28
N PHE A 184 -6.72 13.62 5.76
CA PHE A 184 -7.52 14.68 5.15
C PHE A 184 -6.75 15.41 4.03
N VAL A 185 -7.50 15.80 2.96
CA VAL A 185 -7.03 16.41 1.70
C VAL A 185 -6.49 17.77 2.02
N LEU A 186 -5.98 18.34 2.78
CA LEU A 186 -5.42 19.69 3.02
C LEU A 186 -4.22 19.67 3.97
N THR A 187 -3.75 18.47 4.31
CA THR A 187 -2.54 18.35 5.12
C THR A 187 -1.32 18.54 4.23
N GLU A 188 -0.36 19.33 4.71
CA GLU A 188 0.88 19.51 3.99
C GLU A 188 1.56 18.15 3.72
N PRO A 189 2.04 17.91 2.49
CA PRO A 189 2.76 16.68 2.18
C PRO A 189 4.01 16.62 3.07
N ILE A 190 4.29 15.44 3.62
CA ILE A 190 5.48 15.19 4.43
C ILE A 190 6.70 15.46 3.56
N LYS A 191 7.34 16.59 3.76
CA LYS A 191 8.63 16.88 3.17
C LYS A 191 9.67 16.08 3.93
N SER A 192 10.48 15.28 3.25
CA SER A 192 11.51 14.41 3.83
C SER A 192 12.56 15.13 4.68
N GLN A 193 12.55 16.44 4.70
CA GLN A 193 13.46 17.30 5.49
C GLN A 193 12.80 18.04 6.64
N GLN A 194 11.49 17.90 6.86
CA GLN A 194 10.78 18.64 7.88
C GLN A 194 10.00 17.70 8.79
N PHE A 195 10.71 17.05 9.71
CA PHE A 195 10.15 16.18 10.74
C PHE A 195 9.55 16.96 11.95
N ASP A 196 9.13 18.19 11.75
CA ASP A 196 8.44 18.94 12.79
C ASP A 196 6.94 18.64 12.71
N GLY A 197 6.51 17.62 13.45
CA GLY A 197 5.10 17.32 13.70
C GLY A 197 4.51 16.14 12.95
N GLY A 198 5.25 15.45 12.09
CA GLY A 198 4.80 14.22 11.44
C GLY A 198 4.97 12.99 12.34
N VAL A 199 4.20 11.93 12.04
CA VAL A 199 4.35 10.59 12.65
C VAL A 199 5.63 9.94 12.14
N GLY A 200 6.78 10.54 12.44
CA GLY A 200 8.10 9.96 12.21
C GLY A 200 8.79 9.76 13.55
N PRO A 201 9.74 8.83 13.66
CA PRO A 201 10.52 8.70 14.87
C PRO A 201 11.17 10.07 15.15
N ARG A 202 10.86 10.69 16.28
CA ARG A 202 11.66 11.78 16.81
C ARG A 202 13.05 11.20 17.05
N CYS A 203 13.91 11.24 16.05
CA CYS A 203 15.33 11.13 16.29
C CYS A 203 15.67 12.29 17.22
N GLY A 204 16.07 11.93 18.44
CA GLY A 204 16.25 12.88 19.51
C GLY A 204 17.10 14.06 19.06
N HIS A 205 16.62 15.23 19.34
CA HIS A 205 17.13 16.57 19.01
C HIS A 205 18.59 16.85 19.43
N THR A 206 19.31 15.85 19.92
CA THR A 206 20.70 15.96 20.39
C THR A 206 21.75 15.39 19.44
N ALA A 207 21.38 14.45 18.53
CA ALA A 207 22.36 13.83 17.62
C ALA A 207 22.60 14.68 16.35
N ASP A 208 21.56 15.31 15.80
CA ASP A 208 21.68 16.06 14.54
C ASP A 208 22.40 17.39 14.67
N ARG A 209 22.32 18.05 15.84
CA ARG A 209 23.07 19.28 16.06
C ARG A 209 24.58 19.07 16.04
N ASN A 210 25.06 17.95 16.59
CA ASN A 210 26.48 17.62 16.62
C ASN A 210 27.04 17.30 15.25
N ILE A 211 26.25 16.61 14.39
CA ILE A 211 26.70 16.26 13.02
C ILE A 211 26.75 17.50 12.13
N TYR A 212 25.76 18.42 12.26
CA TYR A 212 25.75 19.66 11.49
C TYR A 212 26.88 20.63 11.90
N PHE A 213 27.21 20.70 13.19
CA PHE A 213 28.36 21.47 13.68
C PHE A 213 29.69 20.86 13.26
N GLN A 214 29.86 19.53 13.28
CA GLN A 214 31.06 18.87 12.79
C GLN A 214 31.28 19.09 11.29
N TYR A 215 30.23 19.03 10.47
CA TYR A 215 30.36 19.29 9.02
C TYR A 215 30.68 20.76 8.72
N LYS A 216 30.13 21.69 9.47
CA LYS A 216 30.42 23.12 9.34
C LYS A 216 31.85 23.46 9.74
N ASP A 217 32.35 22.86 10.81
CA ASP A 217 33.73 23.06 11.26
C ASP A 217 34.77 22.40 10.31
N GLN A 218 34.45 21.32 9.64
CA GLN A 218 35.30 20.76 8.60
C GLN A 218 35.37 21.65 7.36
N MET A 219 34.25 22.19 6.89
CA MET A 219 34.24 23.10 5.72
C MET A 219 34.97 24.43 5.98
N VAL A 220 34.98 24.91 7.25
CA VAL A 220 35.70 26.14 7.62
C VAL A 220 37.19 25.91 7.77
N ARG A 221 37.67 24.68 7.98
CA ARG A 221 39.09 24.34 8.06
C ARG A 221 39.74 24.02 6.70
N GLU A 222 38.94 23.78 5.69
CA GLU A 222 39.41 23.50 4.31
C GLU A 222 39.26 24.71 3.37
N ALA A 223 38.76 25.86 3.85
CA ALA A 223 38.71 27.14 3.15
C ALA A 223 39.72 28.13 3.74
#